data_393af72d21d4405b933ca3779929a1c8
#
_entry.id   393af72d21d4405b933ca3779929a1c8
#
_cell.length_a   1.000
_cell.length_b   1.000
_cell.length_c   1.000
_cell.angle_alpha   90.00
_cell.angle_beta   90.00
_cell.angle_gamma   90.00
#
_symmetry.space_group_name_H-M   'P 1'
#
loop_
_entity.id
_entity.type
_entity.pdbx_description
1 polymer ?
#
loop_
_entity_poly.entity_id
_entity_poly.type
_entity_poly.pdbx_seq_one_letter_code
_entity_poly.pdbx_strand_id
1 'polypeptide(L)'
;MSSIQMVHGLGRAKNAVQDYLIHKLLFPKVYLDAEFNGKNVDVLAIDREGTGDVHAAYIVYHGTDVENALEAVAANIVNPPPPARVLPHFLYAAVVNNGPGASKYVPSEQIVQKSFAEDGVGRMGILYVDLCEDDPKFQVRVVLKAERFRSSKEIVQLADCFVAEHTPNVEFRD
;
A
#
# COMPACT_ATOMS: atom_id res chain seq x y z
N MET A 1 -16.67 -15.76 -7.74
CA MET A 1 -17.10 -14.45 -7.17
C MET A 1 -17.71 -13.61 -8.30
N SER A 2 -18.87 -13.03 -8.11
CA SER A 2 -19.43 -12.14 -9.12
C SER A 2 -18.63 -10.83 -9.18
N SER A 3 -18.64 -10.16 -10.34
CA SER A 3 -17.93 -8.88 -10.52
C SER A 3 -18.36 -7.81 -9.50
N ILE A 4 -19.63 -7.82 -9.10
CA ILE A 4 -20.19 -6.89 -8.10
C ILE A 4 -19.59 -7.18 -6.71
N GLN A 5 -19.43 -8.43 -6.32
CA GLN A 5 -18.82 -8.81 -5.04
C GLN A 5 -17.33 -8.43 -4.98
N MET A 6 -16.62 -8.55 -6.10
CA MET A 6 -15.23 -8.09 -6.19
C MET A 6 -15.11 -6.57 -6.00
N VAL A 7 -15.98 -5.79 -6.63
CA VAL A 7 -15.97 -4.32 -6.50
C VAL A 7 -16.24 -3.89 -5.05
N HIS A 8 -17.23 -4.49 -4.38
CA HIS A 8 -17.52 -4.22 -2.98
C HIS A 8 -16.35 -4.62 -2.06
N GLY A 9 -15.75 -5.79 -2.32
CA GLY A 9 -14.58 -6.25 -1.56
C GLY A 9 -13.39 -5.33 -1.71
N LEU A 10 -13.14 -4.83 -2.93
CA LEU A 10 -12.06 -3.89 -3.20
C LEU A 10 -12.26 -2.57 -2.44
N GLY A 11 -13.44 -2.00 -2.46
CA GLY A 11 -13.75 -0.76 -1.73
C GLY A 11 -13.58 -0.93 -0.22
N ARG A 12 -14.03 -2.04 0.35
CA ARG A 12 -13.85 -2.36 1.78
C ARG A 12 -12.38 -2.56 2.14
N ALA A 13 -11.60 -3.22 1.28
CA ALA A 13 -10.18 -3.41 1.49
C ALA A 13 -9.41 -2.09 1.48
N LYS A 14 -9.71 -1.20 0.53
CA LYS A 14 -9.12 0.14 0.49
C LYS A 14 -9.44 0.94 1.74
N ASN A 15 -10.69 0.90 2.20
CA ASN A 15 -11.10 1.58 3.43
C ASN A 15 -10.38 1.02 4.67
N ALA A 16 -10.21 -0.29 4.76
CA ALA A 16 -9.48 -0.91 5.87
C ALA A 16 -8.01 -0.48 5.89
N VAL A 17 -7.35 -0.46 4.73
CA VAL A 17 -5.95 0.01 4.61
C VAL A 17 -5.85 1.51 4.89
N GLN A 18 -6.80 2.31 4.40
CA GLN A 18 -6.89 3.74 4.72
C GLN A 18 -6.95 3.97 6.24
N ASP A 19 -7.87 3.29 6.92
CA ASP A 19 -8.03 3.42 8.37
C ASP A 19 -6.76 2.99 9.12
N TYR A 20 -6.12 1.90 8.69
CA TYR A 20 -4.84 1.47 9.24
C TYR A 20 -3.77 2.55 9.12
N LEU A 21 -3.62 3.16 7.94
CA LEU A 21 -2.62 4.20 7.72
C LEU A 21 -2.93 5.48 8.49
N ILE A 22 -4.20 5.88 8.59
CA ILE A 22 -4.62 7.04 9.40
C ILE A 22 -4.22 6.85 10.86
N HIS A 23 -4.44 5.68 11.43
CA HIS A 23 -4.07 5.40 12.83
C HIS A 23 -2.54 5.28 13.04
N LYS A 24 -1.81 4.95 11.99
CA LYS A 24 -0.35 4.79 12.06
C LYS A 24 0.40 6.09 11.83
N LEU A 25 -0.13 6.96 10.98
CA LEU A 25 0.53 8.18 10.53
C LEU A 25 0.02 9.41 11.29
N LEU A 26 0.86 10.42 11.38
CA LEU A 26 0.51 11.70 12.00
C LEU A 26 -0.08 12.64 10.93
N PHE A 27 -1.35 13.04 11.11
CA PHE A 27 -2.04 13.99 10.21
C PHE A 27 -1.92 13.67 8.71
N PRO A 28 -2.26 12.44 8.28
CA PRO A 28 -2.10 12.08 6.89
C PRO A 28 -3.15 12.72 5.99
N LYS A 29 -2.76 12.96 4.74
CA LYS A 29 -3.69 13.13 3.62
C LYS A 29 -3.77 11.80 2.89
N VAL A 30 -4.97 11.26 2.73
CA VAL A 30 -5.19 9.95 2.07
C VAL A 30 -5.99 10.12 0.80
N TYR A 31 -5.51 9.51 -0.26
CA TYR A 31 -6.10 9.49 -1.59
C TYR A 31 -6.34 8.04 -2.00
N LEU A 32 -7.55 7.75 -2.45
CA LEU A 32 -7.91 6.44 -2.99
C LEU A 32 -7.89 6.50 -4.52
N ASP A 33 -7.45 5.41 -5.15
CA ASP A 33 -7.37 5.30 -6.62
C ASP A 33 -6.60 6.45 -7.28
N ALA A 34 -5.48 6.81 -6.69
CA ALA A 34 -4.68 7.94 -7.13
C ALA A 34 -3.70 7.54 -8.24
N GLU A 35 -3.63 8.36 -9.29
CA GLU A 35 -2.52 8.29 -10.23
C GLU A 35 -1.36 9.12 -9.68
N PHE A 36 -0.31 8.42 -9.27
CA PHE A 36 0.88 9.04 -8.68
C PHE A 36 2.14 8.49 -9.34
N ASN A 37 2.99 9.38 -9.81
CA ASN A 37 4.22 9.02 -10.52
C ASN A 37 3.99 8.03 -11.71
N GLY A 38 2.91 8.26 -12.47
CA GLY A 38 2.55 7.45 -13.64
C GLY A 38 1.95 6.08 -13.32
N LYS A 39 1.57 5.83 -12.06
CA LYS A 39 0.97 4.58 -11.61
C LYS A 39 -0.32 4.81 -10.85
N ASN A 40 -1.27 3.90 -11.02
CA ASN A 40 -2.45 3.86 -10.18
C ASN A 40 -2.12 3.19 -8.85
N VAL A 41 -2.28 3.94 -7.77
CA VAL A 41 -2.08 3.48 -6.40
C VAL A 41 -3.43 3.33 -5.74
N ASP A 42 -3.71 2.16 -5.16
CA ASP A 42 -5.00 1.90 -4.53
C ASP A 42 -5.22 2.78 -3.30
N VAL A 43 -4.22 2.92 -2.46
CA VAL A 43 -4.23 3.81 -1.30
C VAL A 43 -2.90 4.56 -1.22
N LEU A 44 -2.97 5.86 -1.40
CA LEU A 44 -1.81 6.75 -1.27
C LEU A 44 -1.99 7.61 -0.02
N ALA A 45 -1.04 7.58 0.89
CA ALA A 45 -1.04 8.42 2.07
C ALA A 45 0.24 9.25 2.14
N ILE A 46 0.07 10.53 2.47
CA ILE A 46 1.18 11.46 2.67
C ILE A 46 1.11 11.96 4.09
N ASP A 47 2.14 11.68 4.87
CA ASP A 47 2.26 12.07 6.27
C ASP A 47 2.66 13.55 6.35
N ARG A 48 1.65 14.41 6.26
CA ARG A 48 1.81 15.84 6.01
C ARG A 48 2.58 16.59 7.08
N GLU A 49 2.28 16.33 8.34
CA GLU A 49 2.82 17.08 9.48
C GLU A 49 3.82 16.26 10.32
N GLY A 50 4.10 15.04 9.89
CA GLY A 50 5.13 14.20 10.48
C GLY A 50 6.45 14.31 9.72
N THR A 51 6.83 13.20 9.12
CA THR A 51 8.09 13.11 8.36
C THR A 51 8.00 13.61 6.93
N GLY A 52 6.80 13.83 6.41
CA GLY A 52 6.53 14.10 5.01
C GLY A 52 6.61 12.87 4.11
N ASP A 53 6.64 11.68 4.70
CA ASP A 53 6.81 10.43 3.97
C ASP A 53 5.58 10.06 3.13
N VAL A 54 5.85 9.49 1.97
CA VAL A 54 4.85 8.97 1.04
C VAL A 54 4.71 7.48 1.22
N HIS A 55 3.48 7.03 1.46
CA HIS A 55 3.10 5.63 1.63
C HIS A 55 2.19 5.21 0.48
N ALA A 56 2.58 4.21 -0.27
CA ALA A 56 1.79 3.64 -1.37
C ALA A 56 1.41 2.20 -1.05
N ALA A 57 0.13 1.89 -1.11
CA ALA A 57 -0.39 0.56 -0.88
C ALA A 57 -1.16 0.04 -2.09
N TYR A 58 -0.93 -1.21 -2.43
CA TYR A 58 -1.61 -1.95 -3.50
C TYR A 58 -2.40 -3.10 -2.92
N ILE A 59 -3.64 -3.25 -3.38
CA ILE A 59 -4.54 -4.34 -2.94
C ILE A 59 -4.27 -5.58 -3.78
N VAL A 60 -4.08 -6.70 -3.11
CA VAL A 60 -3.88 -8.03 -3.71
C VAL A 60 -4.88 -9.00 -3.09
N TYR A 61 -5.62 -9.73 -3.92
CA TYR A 61 -6.53 -10.74 -3.43
C TYR A 61 -5.82 -12.07 -3.15
N HIS A 62 -6.11 -12.67 -2.00
CA HIS A 62 -5.62 -14.01 -1.66
C HIS A 62 -6.30 -15.06 -2.55
N GLY A 63 -5.52 -15.71 -3.37
CA GLY A 63 -5.97 -16.72 -4.32
C GLY A 63 -4.80 -17.45 -4.97
N THR A 64 -5.04 -18.16 -6.07
CA THR A 64 -4.03 -18.94 -6.77
C THR A 64 -2.86 -18.12 -7.32
N ASP A 65 -3.11 -16.84 -7.65
CA ASP A 65 -2.14 -15.96 -8.28
C ASP A 65 -1.54 -14.92 -7.31
N VAL A 66 -1.72 -15.11 -6.00
CA VAL A 66 -1.24 -14.15 -4.99
C VAL A 66 0.27 -13.92 -5.07
N GLU A 67 1.05 -14.96 -5.28
CA GLU A 67 2.51 -14.87 -5.42
C GLU A 67 2.89 -14.01 -6.63
N ASN A 68 2.29 -14.22 -7.79
CA ASN A 68 2.53 -13.43 -8.99
C ASN A 68 2.13 -11.96 -8.80
N ALA A 69 1.00 -11.71 -8.14
CA ALA A 69 0.54 -10.37 -7.84
C ALA A 69 1.49 -9.64 -6.88
N LEU A 70 2.02 -10.33 -5.87
CA LEU A 70 3.02 -9.78 -4.96
C LEU A 70 4.35 -9.50 -5.66
N GLU A 71 4.77 -10.38 -6.55
CA GLU A 71 5.96 -10.15 -7.38
C GLU A 71 5.78 -8.91 -8.28
N ALA A 72 4.59 -8.71 -8.83
CA ALA A 72 4.28 -7.53 -9.62
C ALA A 72 4.35 -6.23 -8.80
N VAL A 73 3.89 -6.24 -7.55
CA VAL A 73 4.06 -5.09 -6.64
C VAL A 73 5.53 -4.88 -6.31
N ALA A 74 6.26 -5.94 -5.99
CA ALA A 74 7.69 -5.88 -5.68
C ALA A 74 8.54 -5.43 -6.88
N ALA A 75 8.13 -5.72 -8.11
CA ALA A 75 8.81 -5.26 -9.32
C ALA A 75 8.90 -3.72 -9.41
N ASN A 76 7.99 -3.00 -8.76
CA ASN A 76 8.04 -1.55 -8.66
C ASN A 76 9.27 -1.04 -7.89
N ILE A 77 9.87 -1.87 -7.05
CA ILE A 77 11.08 -1.54 -6.28
C ILE A 77 12.33 -1.69 -7.15
N VAL A 78 12.37 -2.76 -7.95
CA VAL A 78 13.56 -3.14 -8.72
C VAL A 78 13.67 -2.36 -10.03
N ASN A 79 12.55 -2.22 -10.74
CA ASN A 79 12.48 -1.54 -12.03
C ASN A 79 11.34 -0.52 -12.05
N PRO A 80 11.46 0.60 -11.34
CA PRO A 80 10.47 1.65 -11.47
C PRO A 80 10.43 2.14 -12.92
N PRO A 81 9.23 2.31 -13.52
CA PRO A 81 9.13 2.74 -14.91
C PRO A 81 9.70 4.15 -15.11
N PRO A 82 10.32 4.42 -16.28
CA PRO A 82 10.73 5.78 -16.63
C PRO A 82 9.52 6.74 -16.60
N PRO A 83 9.71 8.07 -16.38
CA PRO A 83 10.97 8.78 -16.40
C PRO A 83 11.71 8.82 -15.05
N ALA A 84 11.06 8.44 -13.96
CA ALA A 84 11.67 8.62 -12.65
C ALA A 84 11.78 7.30 -11.90
N ARG A 85 12.99 6.90 -11.57
CA ARG A 85 13.26 5.85 -10.60
C ARG A 85 12.97 6.36 -9.18
N VAL A 86 11.74 6.83 -8.98
CA VAL A 86 11.31 7.42 -7.72
C VAL A 86 10.45 6.42 -6.97
N LEU A 87 10.96 5.93 -5.87
CA LEU A 87 10.24 5.06 -4.96
C LEU A 87 9.45 5.90 -3.95
N PRO A 88 8.26 5.44 -3.53
CA PRO A 88 7.66 5.99 -2.32
C PRO A 88 8.58 5.71 -1.13
N HIS A 89 8.39 6.43 -0.04
CA HIS A 89 9.16 6.13 1.19
C HIS A 89 8.80 4.76 1.76
N PHE A 90 7.52 4.38 1.66
CA PHE A 90 7.02 3.07 2.07
C PHE A 90 6.10 2.48 1.00
N LEU A 91 6.28 1.20 0.74
CA LEU A 91 5.46 0.43 -0.18
C LEU A 91 4.82 -0.74 0.55
N TYR A 92 3.54 -0.95 0.33
CA TYR A 92 2.78 -2.04 0.94
C TYR A 92 2.04 -2.84 -0.13
N ALA A 93 2.01 -4.15 0.03
CA ALA A 93 1.04 -5.02 -0.60
C ALA A 93 0.06 -5.51 0.46
N ALA A 94 -1.22 -5.22 0.27
CA ALA A 94 -2.28 -5.62 1.20
C ALA A 94 -3.01 -6.83 0.64
N VAL A 95 -2.75 -8.00 1.20
CA VAL A 95 -3.39 -9.27 0.81
C VAL A 95 -4.73 -9.39 1.50
N VAL A 96 -5.79 -9.48 0.72
CA VAL A 96 -7.17 -9.47 1.21
C VAL A 96 -7.74 -10.88 1.26
N ASN A 97 -8.36 -11.21 2.37
CA ASN A 97 -9.11 -12.43 2.54
C ASN A 97 -10.33 -12.46 1.60
N ASN A 98 -10.48 -13.54 0.81
CA ASN A 98 -11.55 -13.70 -0.18
C ASN A 98 -12.86 -14.28 0.37
N GLY A 99 -12.96 -14.53 1.66
CA GLY A 99 -14.18 -15.06 2.25
C GLY A 99 -13.97 -15.79 3.57
N PRO A 100 -15.07 -16.24 4.22
CA PRO A 100 -14.99 -16.95 5.47
C PRO A 100 -14.17 -18.24 5.31
N GLY A 101 -13.30 -18.52 6.28
CA GLY A 101 -12.46 -19.73 6.29
C GLY A 101 -11.23 -19.68 5.38
N ALA A 102 -10.96 -18.57 4.71
CA ALA A 102 -9.70 -18.42 3.98
C ALA A 102 -8.52 -18.45 4.94
N SER A 103 -7.50 -19.24 4.59
CA SER A 103 -6.27 -19.31 5.40
C SER A 103 -5.55 -17.98 5.38
N LYS A 104 -4.88 -17.67 6.48
CA LYS A 104 -4.00 -16.51 6.55
C LYS A 104 -2.87 -16.66 5.55
N TYR A 105 -2.57 -15.58 4.83
CA TYR A 105 -1.43 -15.57 3.95
C TYR A 105 -0.13 -15.61 4.74
N VAL A 106 0.75 -16.51 4.34
CA VAL A 106 2.13 -16.59 4.81
C VAL A 106 3.04 -16.40 3.58
N PRO A 107 3.90 -15.37 3.55
CA PRO A 107 4.75 -15.14 2.39
C PRO A 107 5.78 -16.26 2.24
N SER A 108 6.05 -16.65 0.99
CA SER A 108 7.14 -17.55 0.69
C SER A 108 8.49 -16.85 0.94
N GLU A 109 9.52 -17.65 1.16
CA GLU A 109 10.90 -17.15 1.30
C GLU A 109 11.33 -16.32 0.07
N GLN A 110 10.93 -16.75 -1.12
CA GLN A 110 11.18 -16.05 -2.37
C GLN A 110 10.55 -14.65 -2.39
N ILE A 111 9.30 -14.51 -1.93
CA ILE A 111 8.62 -13.21 -1.82
C ILE A 111 9.33 -12.32 -0.80
N VAL A 112 9.73 -12.86 0.34
CA VAL A 112 10.48 -12.09 1.35
C VAL A 112 11.78 -11.55 0.76
N GLN A 113 12.52 -12.36 0.01
CA GLN A 113 13.76 -11.92 -0.65
C GLN A 113 13.51 -10.84 -1.71
N LYS A 114 12.48 -11.00 -2.54
CA LYS A 114 12.12 -10.03 -3.57
C LYS A 114 11.53 -8.71 -3.03
N SER A 115 11.14 -8.69 -1.77
CA SER A 115 10.59 -7.50 -1.14
C SER A 115 11.63 -6.43 -0.81
N PHE A 116 12.92 -6.79 -0.78
CA PHE A 116 14.00 -5.85 -0.52
C PHE A 116 14.37 -5.02 -1.75
N ALA A 117 14.77 -3.78 -1.52
CA ALA A 117 15.40 -2.98 -2.56
C ALA A 117 16.77 -3.53 -2.95
N GLU A 118 17.20 -3.29 -4.20
CA GLU A 118 18.50 -3.76 -4.71
C GLU A 118 19.68 -3.25 -3.90
N ASP A 119 19.60 -2.03 -3.36
CA ASP A 119 20.64 -1.44 -2.52
C ASP A 119 20.63 -1.94 -1.07
N GLY A 120 19.68 -2.81 -0.73
CA GLY A 120 19.49 -3.34 0.62
C GLY A 120 18.89 -2.35 1.61
N VAL A 121 18.48 -1.17 1.16
CA VAL A 121 17.86 -0.13 2.00
C VAL A 121 16.37 -0.04 1.72
N GLY A 122 15.58 -0.58 2.61
CA GLY A 122 14.13 -0.59 2.50
C GLY A 122 13.55 -1.92 2.05
N ARG A 123 12.32 -2.16 2.45
CA ARG A 123 11.58 -3.39 2.15
C ARG A 123 10.10 -3.11 2.01
N MET A 124 9.47 -3.69 0.99
CA MET A 124 8.04 -3.72 0.86
C MET A 124 7.41 -4.44 2.06
N GLY A 125 6.43 -3.80 2.68
CA GLY A 125 5.61 -4.43 3.70
C GLY A 125 4.50 -5.28 3.09
N ILE A 126 4.08 -6.31 3.82
CA ILE A 126 2.91 -7.10 3.48
C ILE A 126 1.92 -6.99 4.63
N LEU A 127 0.73 -6.51 4.30
CA LEU A 127 -0.41 -6.44 5.20
C LEU A 127 -1.38 -7.57 4.85
N TYR A 128 -2.06 -8.09 5.85
CA TYR A 128 -3.19 -9.00 5.66
C TYR A 128 -4.47 -8.30 6.09
N VAL A 129 -5.44 -8.24 5.19
CA VAL A 129 -6.74 -7.60 5.41
C VAL A 129 -7.81 -8.68 5.54
N ASP A 130 -8.37 -8.81 6.73
CA ASP A 130 -9.47 -9.74 7.02
C ASP A 130 -10.79 -8.98 7.02
N LEU A 131 -11.54 -9.06 5.93
CA LEU A 131 -12.84 -8.40 5.78
C LEU A 131 -13.96 -9.12 6.54
N CYS A 132 -13.70 -10.31 7.07
CA CYS A 132 -14.64 -11.05 7.92
C CYS A 132 -14.50 -10.65 9.41
N GLU A 133 -13.45 -9.92 9.77
CA GLU A 133 -13.28 -9.39 11.12
C GLU A 133 -14.21 -8.18 11.34
N ASP A 134 -15.02 -8.25 12.39
CA ASP A 134 -15.97 -7.19 12.72
C ASP A 134 -15.31 -6.00 13.42
N ASP A 135 -14.27 -6.24 14.21
CA ASP A 135 -13.54 -5.18 14.90
C ASP A 135 -12.51 -4.54 13.98
N PRO A 136 -12.68 -3.25 13.63
CA PRO A 136 -11.74 -2.54 12.74
C PRO A 136 -10.27 -2.59 13.18
N LYS A 137 -10.03 -2.69 14.48
CA LYS A 137 -8.66 -2.77 15.03
C LYS A 137 -7.90 -4.01 14.60
N PHE A 138 -8.62 -5.10 14.26
CA PHE A 138 -8.04 -6.38 13.91
C PHE A 138 -8.20 -6.73 12.43
N GLN A 139 -8.81 -5.86 11.63
CA GLN A 139 -8.98 -6.09 10.20
C GLN A 139 -7.67 -6.08 9.43
N VAL A 140 -6.70 -5.27 9.84
CA VAL A 140 -5.39 -5.22 9.18
C VAL A 140 -4.30 -5.67 10.14
N ARG A 141 -3.50 -6.63 9.68
CA ARG A 141 -2.35 -7.15 10.42
C ARG A 141 -1.09 -7.05 9.58
N VAL A 142 0.03 -6.76 10.23
CA VAL A 142 1.33 -6.75 9.58
C VAL A 142 1.86 -8.18 9.49
N VAL A 143 2.03 -8.67 8.26
CA VAL A 143 2.64 -9.98 7.96
C VAL A 143 4.14 -9.83 7.76
N LEU A 144 4.55 -8.80 7.03
CA LEU A 144 5.93 -8.42 6.83
C LEU A 144 6.04 -6.91 7.01
N LYS A 145 6.90 -6.48 7.94
CA LYS A 145 7.05 -5.06 8.25
C LYS A 145 7.69 -4.32 7.08
N ALA A 146 7.07 -3.21 6.66
CA ALA A 146 7.67 -2.29 5.70
C ALA A 146 8.86 -1.56 6.33
N GLU A 147 9.91 -1.40 5.54
CA GLU A 147 11.08 -0.60 5.89
C GLU A 147 11.24 0.53 4.89
N ARG A 148 11.60 1.71 5.39
CA ARG A 148 11.71 2.91 4.57
C ARG A 148 12.76 2.76 3.49
N PHE A 149 12.37 3.03 2.23
CA PHE A 149 13.30 3.10 1.12
C PHE A 149 14.15 4.36 1.20
N ARG A 150 15.33 4.30 0.59
CA ARG A 150 16.16 5.49 0.44
C ARG A 150 15.39 6.53 -0.37
N SER A 151 15.14 7.69 0.24
CA SER A 151 14.40 8.76 -0.41
C SER A 151 15.27 9.52 -1.40
N SER A 152 14.64 9.91 -2.52
CA SER A 152 15.17 10.94 -3.40
C SER A 152 14.45 12.27 -3.12
N LYS A 153 15.09 13.39 -3.46
CA LYS A 153 14.42 14.71 -3.38
C LYS A 153 13.20 14.81 -4.30
N GLU A 154 13.19 14.03 -5.37
CA GLU A 154 12.12 14.02 -6.36
C GLU A 154 10.80 13.51 -5.79
N ILE A 155 10.81 12.52 -4.88
CA ILE A 155 9.56 12.04 -4.28
C ILE A 155 8.87 13.13 -3.46
N VAL A 156 9.63 13.97 -2.76
CA VAL A 156 9.08 15.08 -1.98
C VAL A 156 8.44 16.11 -2.90
N GLN A 157 9.12 16.46 -3.99
CA GLN A 157 8.60 17.41 -4.98
C GLN A 157 7.33 16.88 -5.66
N LEU A 158 7.32 15.60 -6.04
CA LEU A 158 6.13 14.96 -6.61
C LEU A 158 4.96 14.94 -5.63
N ALA A 159 5.23 14.66 -4.36
CA ALA A 159 4.20 14.68 -3.32
C ALA A 159 3.64 16.09 -3.10
N ASP A 160 4.49 17.11 -3.06
CA ASP A 160 4.06 18.50 -2.90
C ASP A 160 3.18 18.94 -4.08
N CYS A 161 3.57 18.64 -5.31
CA CYS A 161 2.78 18.93 -6.50
C CYS A 161 1.45 18.17 -6.48
N PHE A 162 1.47 16.88 -6.12
CA PHE A 162 0.27 16.07 -6.04
C PHE A 162 -0.73 16.63 -5.02
N VAL A 163 -0.28 16.96 -3.83
CA VAL A 163 -1.11 17.55 -2.77
C VAL A 163 -1.71 18.87 -3.21
N ALA A 164 -0.96 19.71 -3.94
CA ALA A 164 -1.44 20.98 -4.45
C ALA A 164 -2.55 20.83 -5.50
N GLU A 165 -2.53 19.76 -6.29
CA GLU A 165 -3.43 19.55 -7.44
C GLU A 165 -4.63 18.63 -7.14
N HIS A 166 -4.61 17.87 -6.02
CA HIS A 166 -5.63 16.86 -5.70
C HIS A 166 -6.29 17.13 -4.36
N THR A 167 -7.57 16.78 -4.28
CA THR A 167 -8.33 16.80 -3.03
C THR A 167 -8.26 15.42 -2.36
N PRO A 168 -7.81 15.32 -1.09
CA PRO A 168 -7.76 14.04 -0.40
C PRO A 168 -9.15 13.50 -0.11
N ASN A 169 -9.28 12.16 -0.13
CA ASN A 169 -10.50 11.47 0.32
C ASN A 169 -10.69 11.64 1.84
N VAL A 170 -9.58 11.59 2.58
CA VAL A 170 -9.54 11.86 4.01
C VAL A 170 -8.38 12.79 4.31
N GLU A 171 -8.64 13.81 5.09
CA GLU A 171 -7.64 14.72 5.61
C GLU A 171 -7.87 14.91 7.09
N PHE A 172 -6.84 14.73 7.90
CA PHE A 172 -6.88 15.11 9.29
C PHE A 172 -6.88 16.65 9.37
N ARG A 173 -7.91 17.19 10.00
CA ARG A 173 -8.00 18.63 10.27
C ARG A 173 -7.95 18.85 11.77
N ASP A 174 -7.17 19.83 12.19
CA ASP A 174 -7.12 20.29 13.59
C ASP A 174 -8.48 20.80 14.07
#